data_6b9ffdaa0266860d09012aaab27bec61
#
_entry.id   6b9ffdaa0266860d09012aaab27bec61
#
_cell.length_a   1.000
_cell.length_b   1.000
_cell.length_c   1.000
_cell.angle_alpha   90.00
_cell.angle_beta   90.00
_cell.angle_gamma   90.00
#
_symmetry.space_group_name_H-M   'P 1'
#
loop_
_entity.id
_entity.type
_entity.pdbx_description
1 polymer ?
#
loop_
_entity_poly.entity_id
_entity_poly.type
_entity_poly.pdbx_seq_one_letter_code
_entity_poly.pdbx_strand_id
1 'polypeptide(L)'
;MSRWFSVLLLFALTVFADEPRKAEQKKQPASQEEAKPQEEPPPPDEDALANAKVYSFNPLQAQKEIRTGEFYFKKGSYRAAATRFREATKWNPTNAQAWLRRGDTAEKQNDPKTIAEAYAKYLELQPDSKNSAEIKKRLDKAKHP
;
A
#
# COMPACT_ATOMS: atom_id res chain seq x y z
N MET A 1 -37.66 -48.90 -1.26
CA MET A 1 -38.28 -49.58 -0.09
C MET A 1 -38.17 -48.64 1.11
N SER A 2 -39.35 -48.26 1.60
CA SER A 2 -39.75 -47.98 3.00
C SER A 2 -39.18 -46.71 3.65
N ARG A 3 -39.99 -45.73 3.79
CA ARG A 3 -41.17 -45.45 4.69
C ARG A 3 -40.73 -44.61 5.88
N TRP A 4 -41.27 -43.34 5.90
CA TRP A 4 -42.23 -42.80 6.85
C TRP A 4 -41.66 -42.52 8.26
N PHE A 5 -41.73 -41.26 8.76
CA PHE A 5 -42.82 -40.82 9.61
C PHE A 5 -42.85 -39.28 9.77
N SER A 6 -44.00 -38.73 9.42
CA SER A 6 -44.49 -37.43 9.87
C SER A 6 -44.83 -37.48 11.35
N VAL A 7 -44.50 -36.45 12.10
CA VAL A 7 -45.23 -36.09 13.32
C VAL A 7 -45.46 -34.58 13.33
N LEU A 8 -46.69 -34.24 13.03
CA LEU A 8 -47.33 -32.96 13.31
C LEU A 8 -47.63 -32.92 14.80
N LEU A 9 -47.28 -31.91 15.53
CA LEU A 9 -47.91 -31.57 16.80
C LEU A 9 -48.15 -30.06 16.89
N LEU A 10 -49.43 -29.71 16.72
CA LEU A 10 -50.08 -28.46 17.04
C LEU A 10 -50.21 -28.36 18.57
N PHE A 11 -49.82 -27.26 19.18
CA PHE A 11 -50.42 -26.75 20.42
C PHE A 11 -50.22 -25.25 20.52
N ALA A 12 -51.23 -24.53 20.25
CA ALA A 12 -52.16 -23.79 21.12
C ALA A 12 -51.59 -22.47 21.70
N LEU A 13 -52.28 -21.41 21.25
CA LEU A 13 -52.31 -20.04 21.78
C LEU A 13 -52.38 -19.99 23.31
N THR A 14 -51.57 -19.13 23.92
CA THR A 14 -52.01 -18.30 25.02
C THR A 14 -51.53 -16.89 24.85
N VAL A 15 -52.48 -16.02 24.65
CA VAL A 15 -52.38 -14.56 24.76
C VAL A 15 -52.22 -14.24 26.26
N PHE A 16 -51.16 -13.55 26.62
CA PHE A 16 -51.12 -12.80 27.85
C PHE A 16 -50.53 -11.42 27.56
N ALA A 17 -51.41 -10.44 27.55
CA ALA A 17 -51.07 -9.04 27.58
C ALA A 17 -50.62 -8.69 29.01
N ASP A 18 -49.49 -8.10 29.16
CA ASP A 18 -49.26 -7.10 30.20
C ASP A 18 -48.15 -6.12 29.83
N GLU A 19 -48.40 -4.88 30.18
CA GLU A 19 -47.74 -3.64 29.78
C GLU A 19 -46.61 -3.24 30.77
N PRO A 20 -45.99 -2.08 30.64
CA PRO A 20 -44.59 -1.87 30.24
C PRO A 20 -43.72 -1.56 31.44
N ARG A 21 -42.57 -2.20 31.56
CA ARG A 21 -41.51 -1.74 32.46
C ARG A 21 -40.43 -1.01 31.70
N LYS A 22 -40.50 0.32 31.82
CA LYS A 22 -39.34 1.21 31.61
C LYS A 22 -38.11 0.66 32.34
N ALA A 23 -37.20 0.08 31.58
CA ALA A 23 -35.83 -0.10 32.01
C ALA A 23 -34.99 0.90 31.24
N GLU A 24 -34.50 1.90 31.96
CA GLU A 24 -33.44 2.80 31.55
C GLU A 24 -32.24 1.99 31.12
N GLN A 25 -32.09 1.76 29.83
CA GLN A 25 -30.81 1.36 29.25
C GLN A 25 -29.90 2.59 29.23
N LYS A 26 -29.03 2.62 30.22
CA LYS A 26 -27.84 3.43 30.30
C LYS A 26 -27.05 3.21 29.00
N LYS A 27 -27.15 4.15 28.05
CA LYS A 27 -26.30 4.24 26.88
C LYS A 27 -24.86 4.43 27.37
N GLN A 28 -24.07 3.38 27.32
CA GLN A 28 -22.63 3.54 27.19
C GLN A 28 -22.36 4.15 25.81
N PRO A 29 -21.64 5.26 25.72
CA PRO A 29 -21.13 5.72 24.43
C PRO A 29 -20.05 4.74 24.01
N ALA A 30 -20.36 3.89 23.02
CA ALA A 30 -19.33 3.28 22.22
C ALA A 30 -18.55 4.44 21.59
N SER A 31 -17.34 4.65 22.08
CA SER A 31 -16.33 5.45 21.39
C SER A 31 -16.07 4.75 20.05
N GLN A 32 -16.82 5.14 19.05
CA GLN A 32 -16.41 5.00 17.68
C GLN A 32 -15.20 5.93 17.57
N GLU A 33 -14.03 5.33 17.67
CA GLU A 33 -12.80 5.91 17.17
C GLU A 33 -13.03 6.02 15.65
N GLU A 34 -13.59 7.17 15.24
CA GLU A 34 -13.68 7.58 13.85
C GLU A 34 -12.25 7.56 13.33
N ALA A 35 -11.92 6.52 12.55
CA ALA A 35 -10.71 6.50 11.78
C ALA A 35 -10.72 7.78 10.94
N LYS A 36 -9.93 8.78 11.35
CA LYS A 36 -9.68 9.98 10.56
C LYS A 36 -9.41 9.51 9.13
N PRO A 37 -10.11 10.07 8.13
CA PRO A 37 -9.76 9.82 6.75
C PRO A 37 -8.27 10.11 6.60
N GLN A 38 -7.49 9.10 6.23
CA GLN A 38 -6.08 9.31 5.92
C GLN A 38 -6.06 10.27 4.74
N GLU A 39 -5.69 11.52 5.02
CA GLU A 39 -5.57 12.56 4.02
C GLU A 39 -4.61 12.06 2.93
N GLU A 40 -5.13 11.92 1.73
CA GLU A 40 -4.37 11.42 0.59
C GLU A 40 -3.20 12.37 0.34
N PRO A 41 -1.93 11.89 0.34
CA PRO A 41 -0.81 12.77 0.08
C PRO A 41 -0.99 13.43 -1.30
N PRO A 42 -0.78 14.75 -1.43
CA PRO A 42 -1.01 15.47 -2.67
C PRO A 42 -0.20 14.87 -3.83
N PRO A 43 -0.74 14.88 -5.05
CA PRO A 43 0.00 14.48 -6.23
C PRO A 43 1.28 15.34 -6.36
N PRO A 44 2.37 14.77 -6.89
CA PRO A 44 3.60 15.53 -7.07
C PRO A 44 3.38 16.63 -8.11
N ASP A 45 3.64 17.88 -7.72
CA ASP A 45 3.69 19.01 -8.66
C ASP A 45 4.90 18.85 -9.58
N GLU A 46 4.65 18.59 -10.85
CA GLU A 46 5.72 18.41 -11.85
C GLU A 46 6.53 19.69 -12.04
N ASP A 47 5.94 20.86 -11.90
CA ASP A 47 6.58 22.16 -12.03
C ASP A 47 7.44 22.54 -10.82
N ALA A 48 7.16 22.01 -9.62
CA ALA A 48 7.99 22.25 -8.44
C ALA A 48 9.34 21.52 -8.50
N LEU A 49 9.49 20.55 -9.41
CA LEU A 49 10.74 19.80 -9.62
C LEU A 49 11.71 20.53 -10.57
N ALA A 50 11.23 21.53 -11.33
CA ALA A 50 12.05 22.32 -12.26
C ALA A 50 12.95 23.35 -11.55
N ASN A 51 12.59 23.76 -10.33
CA ASN A 51 13.47 24.58 -9.50
C ASN A 51 14.57 23.68 -8.91
N ALA A 52 15.82 24.00 -9.19
CA ALA A 52 17.00 23.25 -8.77
C ALA A 52 17.03 23.03 -7.25
N LYS A 53 16.36 21.96 -6.82
CA LYS A 53 16.33 21.55 -5.43
C LYS A 53 17.69 21.00 -5.06
N VAL A 54 18.39 21.67 -4.17
CA VAL A 54 19.66 21.17 -3.63
C VAL A 54 19.36 20.01 -2.68
N TYR A 55 19.77 18.80 -3.07
CA TYR A 55 19.65 17.61 -2.24
C TYR A 55 20.86 17.48 -1.33
N SER A 56 20.66 17.63 -0.03
CA SER A 56 21.63 17.21 0.98
C SER A 56 21.22 15.82 1.50
N PHE A 57 22.20 15.02 1.88
CA PHE A 57 21.93 13.68 2.41
C PHE A 57 20.95 13.75 3.60
N ASN A 58 19.77 13.17 3.44
CA ASN A 58 18.71 13.20 4.44
C ASN A 58 17.93 11.86 4.45
N PRO A 59 18.36 10.89 5.27
CA PRO A 59 17.71 9.59 5.36
C PRO A 59 16.25 9.65 5.83
N LEU A 60 15.91 10.60 6.70
CA LEU A 60 14.55 10.76 7.20
C LEU A 60 13.60 11.23 6.11
N GLN A 61 14.03 12.21 5.31
CA GLN A 61 13.25 12.67 4.17
C GLN A 61 13.12 11.55 3.12
N ALA A 62 14.20 10.83 2.81
CA ALA A 62 14.13 9.67 1.93
C ALA A 62 13.09 8.63 2.41
N GLN A 63 13.05 8.33 3.70
CA GLN A 63 12.09 7.41 4.26
C GLN A 63 10.64 7.91 4.15
N LYS A 64 10.40 9.22 4.29
CA LYS A 64 9.09 9.83 4.06
C LYS A 64 8.66 9.66 2.61
N GLU A 65 9.56 9.95 1.65
CA GLU A 65 9.27 9.77 0.22
C GLU A 65 9.00 8.28 -0.13
N ILE A 66 9.72 7.33 0.48
CA ILE A 66 9.46 5.90 0.29
C ILE A 66 8.04 5.55 0.74
N ARG A 67 7.64 5.95 1.95
CA ARG A 67 6.28 5.65 2.44
C ARG A 67 5.19 6.25 1.55
N THR A 68 5.38 7.49 1.11
CA THR A 68 4.45 8.16 0.19
C THR A 68 4.41 7.44 -1.17
N GLY A 69 5.56 7.04 -1.69
CA GLY A 69 5.67 6.26 -2.93
C GLY A 69 4.95 4.91 -2.82
N GLU A 70 5.09 4.20 -1.71
CA GLU A 70 4.41 2.92 -1.46
C GLU A 70 2.89 3.08 -1.40
N PHE A 71 2.40 4.17 -0.81
CA PHE A 71 0.98 4.50 -0.82
C PHE A 71 0.45 4.64 -2.26
N TYR A 72 1.09 5.45 -3.10
CA TYR A 72 0.69 5.60 -4.49
C TYR A 72 0.83 4.31 -5.30
N PHE A 73 1.89 3.54 -5.05
CA PHE A 73 2.10 2.25 -5.72
C PHE A 73 0.96 1.26 -5.43
N LYS A 74 0.53 1.15 -4.17
CA LYS A 74 -0.62 0.32 -3.76
C LYS A 74 -1.93 0.76 -4.40
N LYS A 75 -2.11 2.06 -4.64
CA LYS A 75 -3.27 2.62 -5.35
C LYS A 75 -3.20 2.47 -6.88
N GLY A 76 -2.11 1.92 -7.42
CA GLY A 76 -1.91 1.82 -8.87
C GLY A 76 -1.51 3.15 -9.54
N SER A 77 -1.30 4.21 -8.78
CA SER A 77 -0.85 5.52 -9.27
C SER A 77 0.67 5.51 -9.52
N TYR A 78 1.12 4.69 -10.49
CA TYR A 78 2.54 4.42 -10.71
C TYR A 78 3.36 5.66 -11.10
N ARG A 79 2.78 6.64 -11.80
CA ARG A 79 3.45 7.89 -12.13
C ARG A 79 3.79 8.69 -10.86
N ALA A 80 2.84 8.83 -9.95
CA ALA A 80 3.06 9.49 -8.67
C ALA A 80 4.07 8.73 -7.80
N ALA A 81 3.97 7.39 -7.75
CA ALA A 81 4.92 6.54 -7.03
C ALA A 81 6.35 6.70 -7.58
N ALA A 82 6.52 6.72 -8.91
CA ALA A 82 7.83 6.89 -9.56
C ALA A 82 8.49 8.21 -9.15
N THR A 83 7.73 9.30 -9.10
CA THR A 83 8.24 10.59 -8.64
C THR A 83 8.73 10.52 -7.20
N ARG A 84 7.96 9.91 -6.30
CA ARG A 84 8.33 9.79 -4.89
C ARG A 84 9.57 8.90 -4.68
N PHE A 85 9.66 7.77 -5.35
CA PHE A 85 10.85 6.91 -5.25
C PHE A 85 12.09 7.56 -5.89
N ARG A 86 11.94 8.32 -6.96
CA ARG A 86 13.02 9.13 -7.52
C ARG A 86 13.51 10.17 -6.51
N GLU A 87 12.61 10.89 -5.84
CA GLU A 87 12.99 11.82 -4.78
C GLU A 87 13.72 11.11 -3.63
N ALA A 88 13.24 9.96 -3.21
CA ALA A 88 13.88 9.15 -2.16
C ALA A 88 15.33 8.81 -2.51
N THR A 89 15.61 8.41 -3.77
CA THR A 89 16.98 8.10 -4.21
C THR A 89 17.90 9.33 -4.28
N LYS A 90 17.35 10.54 -4.43
CA LYS A 90 18.10 11.78 -4.38
C LYS A 90 18.46 12.19 -2.94
N TRP A 91 17.51 12.05 -2.00
CA TRP A 91 17.73 12.34 -0.59
C TRP A 91 18.67 11.34 0.09
N ASN A 92 18.63 10.07 -0.31
CA ASN A 92 19.54 9.04 0.18
C ASN A 92 19.93 8.07 -0.94
N PRO A 93 21.00 8.34 -1.68
CA PRO A 93 21.46 7.50 -2.78
C PRO A 93 21.92 6.09 -2.36
N THR A 94 22.22 5.88 -1.08
CA THR A 94 22.65 4.58 -0.55
C THR A 94 21.48 3.73 0.00
N ASN A 95 20.25 4.23 -0.09
CA ASN A 95 19.08 3.47 0.34
C ASN A 95 18.67 2.45 -0.74
N ALA A 96 19.10 1.21 -0.58
CA ALA A 96 18.79 0.12 -1.52
C ALA A 96 17.28 -0.09 -1.72
N GLN A 97 16.45 0.07 -0.67
CA GLN A 97 15.00 -0.05 -0.78
C GLN A 97 14.41 0.98 -1.75
N ALA A 98 14.87 2.22 -1.71
CA ALA A 98 14.40 3.27 -2.62
C ALA A 98 14.68 2.88 -4.09
N TRP A 99 15.88 2.36 -4.37
CA TRP A 99 16.24 1.89 -5.70
C TRP A 99 15.42 0.68 -6.15
N LEU A 100 15.20 -0.30 -5.27
CA LEU A 100 14.35 -1.45 -5.58
C LEU A 100 12.94 -1.00 -5.95
N ARG A 101 12.32 -0.16 -5.13
CA ARG A 101 10.96 0.34 -5.36
C ARG A 101 10.86 1.23 -6.61
N ARG A 102 11.91 1.99 -6.92
CA ARG A 102 11.99 2.74 -8.18
C ARG A 102 11.99 1.79 -9.38
N GLY A 103 12.75 0.70 -9.34
CA GLY A 103 12.76 -0.33 -10.38
C GLY A 103 11.42 -1.03 -10.52
N ASP A 104 10.80 -1.47 -9.41
CA ASP A 104 9.47 -2.10 -9.40
C ASP A 104 8.40 -1.20 -10.04
N THR A 105 8.49 0.10 -9.77
CA THR A 105 7.54 1.08 -10.32
C THR A 105 7.78 1.30 -11.82
N ALA A 106 9.04 1.34 -12.24
CA ALA A 106 9.42 1.46 -13.65
C ALA A 106 8.93 0.25 -14.49
N GLU A 107 8.92 -0.95 -13.91
CA GLU A 107 8.32 -2.12 -14.57
C GLU A 107 6.81 -1.94 -14.82
N LYS A 108 6.09 -1.38 -13.85
CA LYS A 108 4.66 -1.07 -14.02
C LYS A 108 4.40 0.00 -15.09
N GLN A 109 5.40 0.81 -15.40
CA GLN A 109 5.36 1.87 -16.42
C GLN A 109 5.96 1.43 -17.77
N ASN A 110 6.53 0.22 -17.85
CA ASN A 110 7.27 -0.29 -19.01
C ASN A 110 8.42 0.68 -19.41
N ASP A 111 9.17 1.19 -18.42
CA ASP A 111 10.34 2.04 -18.63
C ASP A 111 11.65 1.25 -18.44
N PRO A 112 12.17 0.62 -19.52
CA PRO A 112 13.36 -0.23 -19.44
C PRO A 112 14.62 0.54 -19.01
N LYS A 113 14.72 1.83 -19.34
CA LYS A 113 15.85 2.67 -18.94
C LYS A 113 15.91 2.83 -17.42
N THR A 114 14.80 3.19 -16.81
CA THR A 114 14.72 3.34 -15.34
C THR A 114 14.85 2.00 -14.63
N ILE A 115 14.32 0.91 -15.21
CA ILE A 115 14.51 -0.46 -14.68
C ILE A 115 15.99 -0.79 -14.61
N ALA A 116 16.72 -0.59 -15.72
CA ALA A 116 18.14 -0.90 -15.82
C ALA A 116 18.97 -0.10 -14.79
N GLU A 117 18.72 1.20 -14.70
CA GLU A 117 19.42 2.10 -13.75
C GLU A 117 19.14 1.65 -12.29
N ALA A 118 17.86 1.49 -11.95
CA ALA A 118 17.45 1.29 -10.57
C ALA A 118 17.87 -0.09 -10.03
N TYR A 119 17.70 -1.14 -10.83
CA TYR A 119 18.12 -2.49 -10.40
C TYR A 119 19.62 -2.67 -10.40
N ALA A 120 20.36 -2.06 -11.33
CA ALA A 120 21.82 -2.06 -11.25
C ALA A 120 22.32 -1.42 -9.95
N LYS A 121 21.73 -0.26 -9.59
CA LYS A 121 22.09 0.41 -8.34
C LYS A 121 21.68 -0.36 -7.09
N TYR A 122 20.52 -1.00 -7.11
CA TYR A 122 20.13 -1.90 -6.02
C TYR A 122 21.13 -3.05 -5.83
N LEU A 123 21.54 -3.71 -6.90
CA LEU A 123 22.50 -4.82 -6.87
C LEU A 123 23.91 -4.40 -6.45
N GLU A 124 24.32 -3.17 -6.78
CA GLU A 124 25.56 -2.59 -6.29
C GLU A 124 25.54 -2.41 -4.76
N LEU A 125 24.41 -1.95 -4.21
CA LEU A 125 24.23 -1.69 -2.78
C LEU A 125 23.96 -2.96 -1.96
N GLN A 126 23.37 -3.99 -2.58
CA GLN A 126 22.91 -5.21 -1.93
C GLN A 126 23.18 -6.45 -2.80
N PRO A 127 24.48 -6.78 -3.08
CA PRO A 127 24.83 -7.86 -4.01
C PRO A 127 24.38 -9.24 -3.52
N ASP A 128 24.38 -9.45 -2.20
CA ASP A 128 24.08 -10.74 -1.56
C ASP A 128 22.70 -10.80 -0.91
N SER A 129 21.81 -9.91 -1.29
CA SER A 129 20.43 -9.94 -0.78
C SER A 129 19.67 -11.16 -1.31
N LYS A 130 18.67 -11.61 -0.55
CA LYS A 130 17.80 -12.73 -0.95
C LYS A 130 17.16 -12.54 -2.32
N ASN A 131 16.97 -11.28 -2.73
CA ASN A 131 16.32 -10.93 -3.99
C ASN A 131 17.31 -10.72 -5.14
N SER A 132 18.62 -10.77 -4.91
CA SER A 132 19.64 -10.41 -5.92
C SER A 132 19.52 -11.25 -7.19
N ALA A 133 19.32 -12.56 -7.05
CA ALA A 133 19.17 -13.45 -8.22
C ALA A 133 17.94 -13.10 -9.07
N GLU A 134 16.83 -12.82 -8.43
CA GLU A 134 15.60 -12.41 -9.12
C GLU A 134 15.76 -11.04 -9.79
N ILE A 135 16.32 -10.07 -9.08
CA ILE A 135 16.54 -8.72 -9.63
C ILE A 135 17.52 -8.75 -10.81
N LYS A 136 18.57 -9.60 -10.78
CA LYS A 136 19.46 -9.81 -11.93
C LYS A 136 18.65 -10.30 -13.16
N LYS A 137 17.79 -11.30 -12.98
CA LYS A 137 16.94 -11.81 -14.07
C LYS A 137 16.01 -10.75 -14.64
N ARG A 138 15.40 -9.92 -13.77
CA ARG A 138 14.52 -8.81 -14.20
C ARG A 138 15.28 -7.70 -14.92
N LEU A 139 16.49 -7.40 -14.46
CA LEU A 139 17.40 -6.46 -15.12
C LEU A 139 17.80 -6.95 -16.52
N ASP A 140 18.17 -8.21 -16.66
CA ASP A 140 18.56 -8.80 -17.95
C ASP A 140 17.41 -8.78 -18.94
N LYS A 141 16.19 -9.10 -18.49
CA LYS A 141 14.98 -8.97 -19.31
C LYS A 141 14.73 -7.54 -19.79
N ALA A 142 15.02 -6.53 -18.96
CA ALA A 142 14.83 -5.14 -19.34
C ALA A 142 15.87 -4.65 -20.37
N LYS A 143 17.06 -5.25 -20.39
CA LYS A 143 18.13 -4.95 -21.36
C LYS A 143 17.90 -5.61 -22.71
N HIS A 144 17.15 -6.71 -22.73
CA HIS A 144 16.88 -7.51 -23.93
C HIS A 144 15.36 -7.74 -24.05
N PRO A 145 14.59 -6.71 -24.37
CA PRO A 145 13.12 -6.75 -24.43
C PRO A 145 12.58 -7.62 -25.58
#